data_3051ab95c62df32b5d6a60a73881b186
#
_entry.id   3051ab95c62df32b5d6a60a73881b186
#
_cell.length_a   1.000
_cell.length_b   1.000
_cell.length_c   1.000
_cell.angle_alpha   90.00
_cell.angle_beta   90.00
_cell.angle_gamma   90.00
#
_symmetry.space_group_name_H-M   'P 1'
#
loop_
_entity.id
_entity.type
_entity.pdbx_description
1 polymer ?
#
loop_
_entity_poly.entity_id
_entity_poly.type
_entity_poly.pdbx_seq_one_letter_code
_entity_poly.pdbx_strand_id
1 'polypeptide(L)'
;LPSYSIPWGIWVNKSLATENNIDVPDIDWDIDEYTDFIKSADCETFWGDKSTPVRLIETGTEDINKSILENGTVNVNSDAVKDLLTYVPEWAETTVDVAEGAGNLSEEIAKECGQYSWYYFCNNRLLTDSNDPWYLASAADPNAKSTLGVVQADDFDIYPRPSTEYCDNTVGTVVDPICVHNYALDDKNAEWSDSEKQQLLVAYTFATYWTGSTEAKQAIADQEWVQGTSYKPAMNDTFPVVTGDAYDEQMDIWYSIDSHAVYKDTEKFPGFAEVVRLYKEGQTWDYSDKTTPVSITENGEKQSCLYEWENMWDENVAGAWQTDPDWVDNVKSRLADWNTAMNKDLEAATEQLKESLKEYYGFTDADFK
;
A
#
# COMPACT_ATOMS: atom_id res chain seq x y z
N LEU A 1 13.38 -4.29 -12.88
CA LEU A 1 13.35 -5.56 -12.15
C LEU A 1 12.68 -5.32 -10.80
N PRO A 2 11.67 -6.10 -10.39
CA PRO A 2 11.13 -6.01 -9.05
C PRO A 2 12.24 -6.31 -8.04
N SER A 3 12.37 -5.46 -7.02
CA SER A 3 13.42 -5.63 -6.00
C SER A 3 12.89 -6.33 -4.75
N TYR A 4 11.78 -5.85 -4.27
CA TYR A 4 11.02 -6.40 -3.16
C TYR A 4 9.58 -5.96 -3.27
N SER A 5 8.71 -6.66 -2.57
CA SER A 5 7.31 -6.30 -2.45
C SER A 5 7.00 -5.95 -1.00
N ILE A 6 6.02 -5.09 -0.86
CA ILE A 6 5.52 -4.64 0.43
C ILE A 6 4.05 -5.02 0.50
N PRO A 7 3.68 -6.09 1.23
CA PRO A 7 2.28 -6.44 1.43
C PRO A 7 1.65 -5.49 2.46
N TRP A 8 0.52 -4.91 2.10
CA TRP A 8 -0.25 -3.99 2.94
C TRP A 8 -1.51 -4.64 3.45
N GLY A 9 -1.58 -4.78 4.77
CA GLY A 9 -2.79 -5.17 5.48
C GLY A 9 -3.39 -4.01 6.27
N ILE A 10 -4.33 -4.34 7.13
CA ILE A 10 -4.87 -3.44 8.14
C ILE A 10 -4.29 -3.86 9.49
N TRP A 11 -3.60 -2.95 10.14
CA TRP A 11 -3.08 -3.16 11.49
C TRP A 11 -4.22 -3.00 12.49
N VAL A 12 -4.39 -3.97 13.36
CA VAL A 12 -5.43 -4.04 14.37
C VAL A 12 -4.80 -3.97 15.74
N ASN A 13 -5.11 -2.93 16.52
CA ASN A 13 -4.61 -2.73 17.86
C ASN A 13 -5.43 -3.55 18.88
N LYS A 14 -5.01 -4.79 19.11
CA LYS A 14 -5.69 -5.75 19.99
C LYS A 14 -5.66 -5.33 21.45
N SER A 15 -4.56 -4.72 21.89
CA SER A 15 -4.43 -4.25 23.28
C SER A 15 -5.37 -3.10 23.57
N LEU A 16 -5.42 -2.10 22.68
CA LEU A 16 -6.35 -0.97 22.83
C LEU A 16 -7.81 -1.43 22.84
N ALA A 17 -8.17 -2.34 21.93
CA ALA A 17 -9.51 -2.92 21.89
C ALA A 17 -9.85 -3.64 23.21
N THR A 18 -8.95 -4.52 23.68
CA THR A 18 -9.13 -5.29 24.92
C THR A 18 -9.26 -4.37 26.15
N GLU A 19 -8.43 -3.34 26.26
CA GLU A 19 -8.46 -2.38 27.37
C GLU A 19 -9.78 -1.60 27.43
N ASN A 20 -10.42 -1.42 26.28
CA ASN A 20 -11.70 -0.72 26.18
C ASN A 20 -12.92 -1.65 26.09
N ASN A 21 -12.74 -2.97 26.28
CA ASN A 21 -13.78 -4.00 26.17
C ASN A 21 -14.46 -4.04 24.79
N ILE A 22 -13.68 -3.83 23.75
CA ILE A 22 -14.07 -3.95 22.36
C ILE A 22 -13.68 -5.34 21.87
N ASP A 23 -14.61 -6.06 21.28
CA ASP A 23 -14.33 -7.37 20.68
C ASP A 23 -13.52 -7.17 19.38
N VAL A 24 -12.39 -7.87 19.27
CA VAL A 24 -11.57 -7.87 18.06
C VAL A 24 -12.22 -8.82 17.04
N PRO A 25 -12.47 -8.40 15.80
CA PRO A 25 -13.07 -9.25 14.79
C PRO A 25 -12.17 -10.45 14.42
N ASP A 26 -12.76 -11.45 13.78
CA ASP A 26 -12.04 -12.58 13.22
C ASP A 26 -11.19 -12.14 12.01
N ILE A 27 -10.21 -12.95 11.62
CA ILE A 27 -9.22 -12.57 10.59
C ILE A 27 -9.84 -12.48 9.19
N ASP A 28 -10.87 -13.28 8.95
CA ASP A 28 -11.64 -13.36 7.70
C ASP A 28 -12.83 -12.38 7.66
N TRP A 29 -12.69 -11.27 8.38
CA TRP A 29 -13.68 -10.23 8.51
C TRP A 29 -14.18 -9.67 7.19
N ASP A 30 -15.41 -9.18 7.21
CA ASP A 30 -16.00 -8.44 6.11
C ASP A 30 -16.06 -6.92 6.39
N ILE A 31 -16.57 -6.18 5.42
CA ILE A 31 -16.65 -4.71 5.50
C ILE A 31 -17.62 -4.23 6.58
N ASP A 32 -18.63 -5.02 6.92
CA ASP A 32 -19.57 -4.70 8.00
C ASP A 32 -18.89 -4.89 9.37
N GLU A 33 -18.18 -6.01 9.56
CA GLU A 33 -17.41 -6.29 10.78
C GLU A 33 -16.30 -5.26 10.99
N TYR A 34 -15.59 -4.87 9.92
CA TYR A 34 -14.63 -3.76 9.98
C TYR A 34 -15.29 -2.45 10.40
N THR A 35 -16.43 -2.12 9.79
CA THR A 35 -17.18 -0.89 10.07
C THR A 35 -17.66 -0.86 11.53
N ASP A 36 -18.24 -1.95 12.01
CA ASP A 36 -18.69 -2.06 13.40
C ASP A 36 -17.51 -1.95 14.39
N PHE A 37 -16.36 -2.54 14.03
CA PHE A 37 -15.17 -2.46 14.86
C PHE A 37 -14.64 -1.04 15.00
N ILE A 38 -14.46 -0.30 13.90
CA ILE A 38 -13.98 1.08 13.97
C ILE A 38 -14.99 2.02 14.64
N LYS A 39 -16.29 1.75 14.50
CA LYS A 39 -17.36 2.54 15.14
C LYS A 39 -17.44 2.33 16.66
N SER A 40 -16.82 1.30 17.18
CA SER A 40 -16.70 1.09 18.63
C SER A 40 -15.71 2.04 19.32
N ALA A 41 -15.01 2.88 18.54
CA ALA A 41 -14.05 3.85 19.07
C ALA A 41 -14.70 4.92 19.94
N ASP A 42 -14.03 5.28 21.04
CA ASP A 42 -14.35 6.49 21.82
C ASP A 42 -13.57 7.67 21.25
N CYS A 43 -14.14 8.39 20.31
CA CYS A 43 -13.49 9.48 19.59
C CYS A 43 -13.09 10.69 20.47
N GLU A 44 -13.34 10.65 21.78
CA GLU A 44 -12.76 11.60 22.73
C GLU A 44 -11.31 11.23 23.10
N THR A 45 -10.96 9.94 23.03
CA THR A 45 -9.66 9.42 23.47
C THR A 45 -8.87 8.69 22.40
N PHE A 46 -9.54 7.97 21.50
CA PHE A 46 -8.94 7.26 20.35
C PHE A 46 -9.96 7.13 19.22
N TRP A 47 -9.47 6.88 17.99
CA TRP A 47 -10.29 6.77 16.78
C TRP A 47 -10.29 5.35 16.23
N GLY A 48 -11.27 5.09 15.35
CA GLY A 48 -11.37 3.84 14.64
C GLY A 48 -10.24 3.66 13.63
N ASP A 49 -10.07 4.63 12.74
CA ASP A 49 -9.02 4.64 11.70
C ASP A 49 -8.52 6.08 11.44
N LYS A 50 -7.43 6.20 10.72
CA LYS A 50 -6.89 7.49 10.27
C LYS A 50 -6.98 7.72 8.76
N SER A 51 -7.30 6.69 7.98
CA SER A 51 -7.18 6.72 6.52
C SER A 51 -8.43 7.27 5.86
N THR A 52 -8.26 7.92 4.72
CA THR A 52 -9.39 8.16 3.82
C THR A 52 -9.98 6.83 3.38
N PRO A 53 -11.32 6.69 3.32
CA PRO A 53 -11.96 5.42 2.98
C PRO A 53 -11.72 4.96 1.52
N VAL A 54 -11.06 5.78 0.71
CA VAL A 54 -10.73 5.47 -0.68
C VAL A 54 -10.11 4.10 -0.86
N ARG A 55 -9.19 3.71 0.02
CA ARG A 55 -8.51 2.40 -0.08
C ARG A 55 -9.44 1.24 0.20
N LEU A 56 -10.40 1.39 1.09
CA LEU A 56 -11.41 0.35 1.36
C LEU A 56 -12.32 0.14 0.15
N ILE A 57 -12.69 1.21 -0.55
CA ILE A 57 -13.49 1.11 -1.77
C ILE A 57 -12.66 0.51 -2.91
N GLU A 58 -11.43 0.97 -3.11
CA GLU A 58 -10.54 0.46 -4.15
C GLU A 58 -10.19 -1.03 -3.98
N THR A 59 -10.07 -1.51 -2.75
CA THR A 59 -9.77 -2.91 -2.45
C THR A 59 -11.01 -3.77 -2.27
N GLY A 60 -12.16 -3.17 -2.00
CA GLY A 60 -13.45 -3.85 -1.87
C GLY A 60 -14.14 -4.16 -3.20
N THR A 61 -13.53 -3.78 -4.33
CA THR A 61 -14.04 -4.06 -5.68
C THR A 61 -12.90 -4.29 -6.67
N GLU A 62 -13.17 -5.04 -7.73
CA GLU A 62 -12.23 -5.25 -8.84
C GLU A 62 -12.31 -4.15 -9.91
N ASP A 63 -13.25 -3.22 -9.77
CA ASP A 63 -13.67 -2.29 -10.83
C ASP A 63 -12.72 -1.10 -11.05
N ILE A 64 -11.84 -0.80 -10.10
CA ILE A 64 -10.93 0.34 -10.20
C ILE A 64 -9.53 -0.17 -10.59
N ASN A 65 -8.68 -0.49 -9.65
CA ASN A 65 -7.27 -0.78 -9.92
C ASN A 65 -7.04 -2.11 -10.65
N LYS A 66 -7.72 -3.18 -10.25
CA LYS A 66 -7.59 -4.48 -10.92
C LYS A 66 -8.09 -4.40 -12.36
N SER A 67 -9.17 -3.69 -12.60
CA SER A 67 -9.69 -3.47 -13.96
C SER A 67 -8.72 -2.69 -14.85
N ILE A 68 -7.98 -1.72 -14.31
CA ILE A 68 -6.92 -1.02 -15.04
C ILE A 68 -5.84 -2.00 -15.49
N LEU A 69 -5.37 -2.85 -14.58
CA LEU A 69 -4.31 -3.83 -14.87
C LEU A 69 -4.74 -4.90 -15.87
N GLU A 70 -5.94 -5.44 -15.72
CA GLU A 70 -6.40 -6.56 -16.52
C GLU A 70 -7.04 -6.15 -17.85
N ASN A 71 -7.76 -5.03 -17.85
CA ASN A 71 -8.61 -4.63 -18.97
C ASN A 71 -8.22 -3.28 -19.60
N GLY A 72 -7.31 -2.54 -18.97
CA GLY A 72 -6.93 -1.19 -19.40
C GLY A 72 -8.07 -0.18 -19.28
N THR A 73 -9.03 -0.42 -18.38
CA THR A 73 -10.19 0.44 -18.13
C THR A 73 -10.47 0.56 -16.64
N VAL A 74 -11.18 1.60 -16.26
CA VAL A 74 -11.68 1.79 -14.89
C VAL A 74 -13.21 1.87 -14.90
N ASN A 75 -13.86 1.36 -13.86
CA ASN A 75 -15.31 1.40 -13.74
C ASN A 75 -15.79 1.94 -12.40
N VAL A 76 -15.48 3.22 -12.12
CA VAL A 76 -15.96 3.88 -10.88
C VAL A 76 -17.47 4.07 -10.84
N ASN A 77 -18.18 3.86 -11.94
CA ASN A 77 -19.65 3.97 -12.00
C ASN A 77 -20.36 2.63 -11.80
N SER A 78 -19.66 1.60 -11.34
CA SER A 78 -20.25 0.29 -11.04
C SER A 78 -21.22 0.34 -9.86
N ASP A 79 -22.01 -0.71 -9.72
CA ASP A 79 -22.89 -0.87 -8.56
C ASP A 79 -22.05 -1.13 -7.31
N ALA A 80 -20.95 -1.91 -7.42
CA ALA A 80 -20.03 -2.16 -6.33
C ALA A 80 -19.46 -0.87 -5.72
N VAL A 81 -18.93 0.03 -6.56
CA VAL A 81 -18.42 1.33 -6.08
C VAL A 81 -19.53 2.15 -5.41
N LYS A 82 -20.73 2.19 -6.00
CA LYS A 82 -21.86 2.93 -5.43
C LYS A 82 -22.31 2.39 -4.08
N ASP A 83 -22.30 1.09 -3.91
CA ASP A 83 -22.70 0.46 -2.65
C ASP A 83 -21.64 0.71 -1.57
N LEU A 84 -20.35 0.55 -1.89
CA LEU A 84 -19.29 0.84 -0.94
C LEU A 84 -19.22 2.33 -0.53
N LEU A 85 -19.57 3.26 -1.43
CA LEU A 85 -19.71 4.67 -1.07
C LEU A 85 -20.76 4.93 0.02
N THR A 86 -21.70 4.01 0.25
CA THR A 86 -22.71 4.18 1.31
C THR A 86 -22.15 4.05 2.72
N TYR A 87 -21.00 3.40 2.89
CA TYR A 87 -20.30 3.27 4.18
C TYR A 87 -19.55 4.56 4.59
N VAL A 88 -19.25 5.43 3.64
CA VAL A 88 -18.42 6.62 3.90
C VAL A 88 -18.94 7.50 5.04
N PRO A 89 -20.25 7.78 5.17
CA PRO A 89 -20.76 8.55 6.30
C PRO A 89 -20.51 7.88 7.67
N GLU A 90 -20.56 6.55 7.73
CA GLU A 90 -20.30 5.81 8.97
C GLU A 90 -18.81 5.84 9.31
N TRP A 91 -17.92 5.68 8.33
CA TRP A 91 -16.49 5.78 8.53
C TRP A 91 -16.07 7.20 8.91
N ALA A 92 -16.72 8.23 8.35
CA ALA A 92 -16.44 9.63 8.65
C ALA A 92 -16.60 9.98 10.14
N GLU A 93 -17.47 9.26 10.86
CA GLU A 93 -17.72 9.52 12.28
C GLU A 93 -16.53 9.14 13.17
N THR A 94 -15.72 8.15 12.75
CA THR A 94 -14.67 7.56 13.57
C THR A 94 -13.28 7.58 12.94
N THR A 95 -13.16 8.11 11.73
CA THR A 95 -11.87 8.29 11.05
C THR A 95 -11.29 9.66 11.35
N VAL A 96 -10.04 9.67 11.79
CA VAL A 96 -9.31 10.92 11.98
C VAL A 96 -8.60 11.32 10.68
N ASP A 97 -8.85 12.53 10.22
CA ASP A 97 -8.06 13.13 9.15
C ASP A 97 -6.75 13.69 9.72
N VAL A 98 -5.65 13.05 9.36
CA VAL A 98 -4.31 13.42 9.85
C VAL A 98 -3.62 14.39 8.90
N ALA A 99 -4.08 14.54 7.65
CA ALA A 99 -3.42 15.33 6.63
C ALA A 99 -3.39 16.82 6.98
N GLU A 100 -4.43 17.32 7.63
CA GLU A 100 -4.55 18.74 8.03
C GLU A 100 -4.27 19.05 9.51
N GLY A 101 -3.59 18.15 10.22
CA GLY A 101 -3.33 18.36 11.65
C GLY A 101 -4.56 18.09 12.52
N ALA A 102 -5.39 17.16 12.05
CA ALA A 102 -6.49 16.56 12.78
C ALA A 102 -7.55 17.55 13.26
N GLY A 103 -8.42 17.98 12.37
CA GLY A 103 -9.50 18.91 12.66
C GLY A 103 -10.45 18.47 13.80
N ASN A 104 -10.48 17.18 14.13
CA ASN A 104 -11.28 16.60 15.20
C ASN A 104 -10.46 16.16 16.43
N LEU A 105 -9.11 16.22 16.38
CA LEU A 105 -8.27 15.94 17.55
C LEU A 105 -8.14 17.13 18.49
N SER A 106 -8.05 16.87 19.80
CA SER A 106 -7.62 17.90 20.72
C SER A 106 -6.19 18.34 20.43
N GLU A 107 -5.87 19.62 20.67
CA GLU A 107 -4.49 20.13 20.53
C GLU A 107 -3.46 19.34 21.35
N GLU A 108 -3.89 18.74 22.45
CA GLU A 108 -3.04 17.96 23.35
C GLU A 108 -2.62 16.64 22.67
N ILE A 109 -3.58 15.90 22.10
CA ILE A 109 -3.33 14.65 21.37
C ILE A 109 -2.51 14.91 20.11
N ALA A 110 -2.83 15.96 19.36
CA ALA A 110 -2.07 16.35 18.18
C ALA A 110 -0.60 16.69 18.52
N LYS A 111 -0.33 17.29 19.67
CA LYS A 111 1.04 17.53 20.15
C LYS A 111 1.74 16.25 20.59
N GLU A 112 1.02 15.31 21.20
CA GLU A 112 1.56 14.01 21.61
C GLU A 112 1.97 13.17 20.41
N CYS A 113 1.11 13.06 19.39
CA CYS A 113 1.31 12.20 18.24
C CYS A 113 2.17 12.84 17.14
N GLY A 114 2.29 14.18 17.12
CA GLY A 114 2.99 14.89 16.04
C GLY A 114 2.19 14.89 14.74
N GLN A 115 2.88 15.19 13.63
CA GLN A 115 2.22 15.34 12.33
C GLN A 115 2.30 14.10 11.42
N TYR A 116 2.86 12.99 11.90
CA TYR A 116 2.96 11.76 11.11
C TYR A 116 1.85 10.79 11.48
N SER A 117 1.12 10.32 10.49
CA SER A 117 -0.05 9.47 10.67
C SER A 117 0.20 8.19 11.48
N TRP A 118 1.34 7.53 11.27
CA TRP A 118 1.70 6.30 11.97
C TRP A 118 1.93 6.50 13.49
N TYR A 119 2.21 7.71 13.95
CA TYR A 119 2.34 7.99 15.39
C TYR A 119 1.03 7.81 16.17
N TYR A 120 -0.10 7.98 15.50
CA TYR A 120 -1.40 7.80 16.16
C TYR A 120 -1.61 6.35 16.58
N PHE A 121 -1.34 5.41 15.66
CA PHE A 121 -1.37 3.98 15.99
C PHE A 121 -0.34 3.64 17.07
N CYS A 122 0.89 4.09 16.90
CA CYS A 122 1.99 3.83 17.84
C CYS A 122 1.77 4.37 19.25
N ASN A 123 0.88 5.34 19.43
CA ASN A 123 0.55 5.93 20.72
C ASN A 123 -0.83 5.49 21.24
N ASN A 124 -1.35 4.36 20.80
CA ASN A 124 -2.65 3.82 21.20
C ASN A 124 -3.80 4.82 20.98
N ARG A 125 -3.84 5.46 19.79
CA ARG A 125 -4.87 6.42 19.41
C ARG A 125 -5.74 5.95 18.26
N LEU A 126 -5.47 4.74 17.72
CA LEU A 126 -6.23 4.14 16.62
C LEU A 126 -6.51 2.67 16.92
N LEU A 127 -7.72 2.20 16.61
CA LEU A 127 -8.05 0.78 16.59
C LEU A 127 -7.45 0.10 15.36
N THR A 128 -7.47 0.80 14.22
CA THR A 128 -6.92 0.28 12.96
C THR A 128 -6.02 1.31 12.28
N ASP A 129 -5.09 0.81 11.47
CA ASP A 129 -4.25 1.61 10.59
C ASP A 129 -3.92 0.81 9.32
N SER A 130 -4.21 1.39 8.16
CA SER A 130 -3.83 0.80 6.89
C SER A 130 -2.38 1.18 6.57
N ASN A 131 -1.44 0.29 6.91
CA ASN A 131 -0.02 0.54 6.77
C ASN A 131 0.72 -0.64 6.15
N ASP A 132 1.94 -0.40 5.67
CA ASP A 132 2.85 -1.44 5.25
C ASP A 132 3.64 -2.04 6.43
N PRO A 133 4.36 -3.16 6.25
CA PRO A 133 5.07 -3.83 7.32
C PRO A 133 6.41 -3.18 7.73
N TRP A 134 6.80 -2.03 7.18
CA TRP A 134 8.07 -1.38 7.51
C TRP A 134 8.28 -1.16 9.02
N TYR A 135 7.19 -1.05 9.76
CA TYR A 135 7.19 -0.81 11.18
C TYR A 135 7.41 -2.07 12.04
N LEU A 136 7.22 -3.27 11.47
CA LEU A 136 7.28 -4.55 12.19
C LEU A 136 8.58 -4.75 12.98
N ALA A 137 9.72 -4.48 12.35
CA ALA A 137 11.01 -4.62 13.01
C ALA A 137 11.16 -3.71 14.23
N SER A 138 10.63 -2.50 14.12
CA SER A 138 10.67 -1.51 15.20
C SER A 138 9.72 -1.84 16.33
N ALA A 139 8.54 -2.35 16.02
CA ALA A 139 7.57 -2.79 17.02
C ALA A 139 8.07 -3.99 17.84
N ALA A 140 8.88 -4.86 17.25
CA ALA A 140 9.50 -5.98 17.94
C ALA A 140 10.73 -5.60 18.80
N ASP A 141 11.30 -4.40 18.62
CA ASP A 141 12.45 -3.92 19.41
C ASP A 141 11.97 -3.24 20.70
N PRO A 142 12.19 -3.82 21.88
CA PRO A 142 11.77 -3.23 23.14
C PRO A 142 12.46 -1.88 23.48
N ASN A 143 13.54 -1.54 22.77
CA ASN A 143 14.24 -0.27 22.94
C ASN A 143 13.68 0.83 22.03
N ALA A 144 12.85 0.50 21.06
CA ALA A 144 12.27 1.46 20.13
C ALA A 144 11.13 2.28 20.71
N LYS A 145 10.59 1.91 21.91
CA LYS A 145 9.46 2.58 22.58
C LYS A 145 9.58 4.10 22.67
N SER A 146 10.78 4.60 22.94
CA SER A 146 11.01 6.05 23.08
C SER A 146 10.96 6.80 21.76
N THR A 147 11.11 6.08 20.64
CA THR A 147 11.18 6.66 19.29
C THR A 147 9.88 6.49 18.52
N LEU A 148 9.13 5.42 18.84
CA LEU A 148 8.01 4.94 18.03
C LEU A 148 6.68 4.90 18.80
N GLY A 149 6.66 5.42 20.04
CA GLY A 149 5.48 5.37 20.87
C GLY A 149 5.44 4.16 21.82
N VAL A 150 4.24 3.74 22.21
CA VAL A 150 4.02 2.73 23.26
C VAL A 150 3.68 1.35 22.72
N VAL A 151 3.17 1.25 21.49
CA VAL A 151 2.74 -0.01 20.86
C VAL A 151 3.93 -0.91 20.59
N GLN A 152 3.78 -2.19 20.92
CA GLN A 152 4.77 -3.24 20.73
C GLN A 152 4.18 -4.40 19.94
N ALA A 153 5.00 -5.33 19.49
CA ALA A 153 4.55 -6.50 18.72
C ALA A 153 3.41 -7.30 19.37
N ASP A 154 3.34 -7.31 20.70
CA ASP A 154 2.29 -8.03 21.42
C ASP A 154 0.93 -7.32 21.40
N ASP A 155 0.91 -6.05 21.02
CA ASP A 155 -0.26 -5.18 21.12
C ASP A 155 -1.13 -5.24 19.86
N PHE A 156 -0.61 -5.71 18.72
CA PHE A 156 -1.32 -5.68 17.45
C PHE A 156 -1.17 -6.97 16.63
N ASP A 157 -1.92 -7.04 15.55
CA ASP A 157 -1.72 -7.99 14.45
C ASP A 157 -2.02 -7.26 13.12
N ILE A 158 -1.71 -7.90 11.99
CA ILE A 158 -1.99 -7.35 10.66
C ILE A 158 -3.00 -8.26 9.98
N TYR A 159 -4.15 -7.70 9.68
CA TYR A 159 -5.24 -8.41 9.05
C TYR A 159 -5.27 -8.16 7.54
N PRO A 160 -5.79 -9.08 6.75
CA PRO A 160 -6.14 -8.80 5.35
C PRO A 160 -7.12 -7.63 5.24
N ARG A 161 -7.26 -7.07 4.06
CA ARG A 161 -8.35 -6.17 3.74
C ARG A 161 -9.68 -6.88 3.92
N PRO A 162 -10.70 -6.21 4.47
CA PRO A 162 -12.00 -6.82 4.66
C PRO A 162 -12.63 -7.23 3.33
N SER A 163 -13.28 -8.39 3.31
CA SER A 163 -14.05 -8.84 2.17
C SER A 163 -15.33 -8.00 1.99
N THR A 164 -15.89 -8.04 0.79
CA THR A 164 -17.18 -7.46 0.44
C THR A 164 -17.98 -8.48 -0.33
N GLU A 165 -19.24 -8.18 -0.69
CA GLU A 165 -20.00 -9.03 -1.61
C GLU A 165 -19.38 -9.09 -3.02
N TYR A 166 -18.41 -8.22 -3.35
CA TYR A 166 -17.77 -8.08 -4.66
C TYR A 166 -16.36 -8.64 -4.71
N CYS A 167 -15.70 -8.79 -3.57
CA CYS A 167 -14.31 -9.16 -3.49
C CYS A 167 -13.99 -9.92 -2.19
N ASP A 168 -13.23 -11.01 -2.29
CA ASP A 168 -12.72 -11.75 -1.14
C ASP A 168 -11.66 -10.92 -0.39
N ASN A 169 -11.25 -11.40 0.81
CA ASN A 169 -10.13 -10.81 1.53
C ASN A 169 -8.87 -10.79 0.66
N THR A 170 -8.22 -9.64 0.61
CA THR A 170 -7.02 -9.41 -0.19
C THR A 170 -5.94 -8.71 0.60
N VAL A 171 -4.75 -8.65 0.02
CA VAL A 171 -3.61 -7.90 0.57
C VAL A 171 -3.17 -6.88 -0.47
N GLY A 172 -3.07 -5.62 -0.07
CA GLY A 172 -2.46 -4.61 -0.93
C GLY A 172 -0.98 -4.91 -1.14
N THR A 173 -0.46 -4.64 -2.33
CA THR A 173 0.98 -4.76 -2.61
C THR A 173 1.53 -3.51 -3.25
N VAL A 174 2.79 -3.22 -2.93
CA VAL A 174 3.62 -2.27 -3.63
C VAL A 174 4.89 -2.98 -4.02
N VAL A 175 5.28 -2.90 -5.29
CA VAL A 175 6.52 -3.47 -5.77
C VAL A 175 7.51 -2.36 -6.06
N ASP A 176 8.61 -2.29 -5.31
CA ASP A 176 9.68 -1.34 -5.55
C ASP A 176 10.70 -1.92 -6.53
N PRO A 177 10.91 -1.26 -7.69
CA PRO A 177 11.81 -1.75 -8.72
C PRO A 177 13.24 -1.26 -8.52
N ILE A 178 14.21 -2.10 -8.91
CA ILE A 178 15.54 -1.63 -9.29
C ILE A 178 15.54 -1.30 -10.77
N CYS A 179 15.86 -0.04 -11.09
CA CYS A 179 15.99 0.42 -12.47
C CYS A 179 17.46 0.44 -12.88
N VAL A 180 17.77 -0.20 -13.99
CA VAL A 180 19.09 -0.09 -14.63
C VAL A 180 19.00 0.98 -15.71
N HIS A 181 19.67 2.12 -15.50
CA HIS A 181 19.62 3.23 -16.43
C HIS A 181 20.42 2.90 -17.69
N ASN A 182 19.79 3.13 -18.85
CA ASN A 182 20.39 2.94 -20.14
C ASN A 182 20.69 4.29 -20.79
N TYR A 183 21.91 4.78 -20.59
CA TYR A 183 22.35 6.11 -21.08
C TYR A 183 22.31 6.27 -22.60
N ALA A 184 22.27 5.16 -23.39
CA ALA A 184 22.12 5.27 -24.84
C ALA A 184 20.74 5.75 -25.27
N LEU A 185 19.74 5.69 -24.40
CA LEU A 185 18.41 6.23 -24.67
C LEU A 185 18.40 7.76 -24.61
N ASP A 186 19.38 8.37 -23.94
CA ASP A 186 19.53 9.84 -23.88
C ASP A 186 19.98 10.41 -25.24
N ASP A 187 20.70 9.60 -26.05
CA ASP A 187 21.06 9.93 -27.43
C ASP A 187 20.84 8.72 -28.34
N LYS A 188 19.75 8.74 -29.09
CA LYS A 188 19.36 7.68 -30.04
C LYS A 188 20.40 7.38 -31.12
N ASN A 189 21.33 8.31 -31.37
CA ASN A 189 22.40 8.18 -32.37
C ASN A 189 23.73 7.74 -31.75
N ALA A 190 23.79 7.56 -30.42
CA ALA A 190 25.02 7.13 -29.76
C ALA A 190 25.37 5.68 -30.12
N GLU A 191 26.57 5.48 -30.66
CA GLU A 191 27.15 4.15 -30.77
C GLU A 191 27.79 3.77 -29.43
N TRP A 192 27.27 2.72 -28.81
CA TRP A 192 27.82 2.20 -27.57
C TRP A 192 29.19 1.56 -27.77
N SER A 193 30.14 1.99 -27.01
CA SER A 193 31.42 1.30 -26.89
C SER A 193 31.25 -0.06 -26.20
N ASP A 194 32.17 -0.98 -26.43
CA ASP A 194 32.16 -2.28 -25.76
C ASP A 194 32.25 -2.16 -24.24
N SER A 195 32.90 -1.12 -23.73
CA SER A 195 32.97 -0.82 -22.29
C SER A 195 31.61 -0.45 -21.72
N GLU A 196 30.83 0.37 -22.40
CA GLU A 196 29.47 0.77 -21.96
C GLU A 196 28.51 -0.43 -21.97
N LYS A 197 28.58 -1.27 -23.00
CA LYS A 197 27.82 -2.53 -23.06
C LYS A 197 28.16 -3.47 -21.90
N GLN A 198 29.45 -3.57 -21.55
CA GLN A 198 29.89 -4.37 -20.40
C GLN A 198 29.42 -3.78 -19.07
N GLN A 199 29.43 -2.47 -18.90
CA GLN A 199 28.91 -1.81 -17.68
C GLN A 199 27.42 -2.06 -17.51
N LEU A 200 26.63 -1.94 -18.60
CA LEU A 200 25.21 -2.24 -18.56
C LEU A 200 24.94 -3.72 -18.19
N LEU A 201 25.70 -4.64 -18.77
CA LEU A 201 25.59 -6.06 -18.44
C LEU A 201 25.92 -6.34 -16.98
N VAL A 202 26.95 -5.71 -16.42
CA VAL A 202 27.31 -5.84 -15.00
C VAL A 202 26.19 -5.28 -14.12
N ALA A 203 25.66 -4.10 -14.42
CA ALA A 203 24.58 -3.49 -13.69
C ALA A 203 23.30 -4.36 -13.69
N TYR A 204 22.95 -4.89 -14.86
CA TYR A 204 21.80 -5.79 -15.00
C TYR A 204 22.02 -7.11 -14.23
N THR A 205 23.21 -7.69 -14.33
CA THR A 205 23.57 -8.93 -13.61
C THR A 205 23.50 -8.71 -12.09
N PHE A 206 24.02 -7.57 -11.61
CA PHE A 206 23.92 -7.22 -10.21
C PHE A 206 22.47 -7.04 -9.77
N ALA A 207 21.66 -6.28 -10.53
CA ALA A 207 20.26 -6.06 -10.22
C ALA A 207 19.48 -7.38 -10.15
N THR A 208 19.70 -8.29 -11.10
CA THR A 208 19.09 -9.62 -11.13
C THR A 208 19.51 -10.47 -9.91
N TYR A 209 20.79 -10.46 -9.58
CA TYR A 209 21.31 -11.17 -8.40
C TYR A 209 20.69 -10.60 -7.12
N TRP A 210 20.70 -9.27 -6.96
CA TRP A 210 20.18 -8.60 -5.78
C TRP A 210 18.69 -8.88 -5.54
N THR A 211 17.90 -8.88 -6.61
CA THR A 211 16.43 -9.01 -6.52
C THR A 211 15.97 -10.45 -6.31
N GLY A 212 16.58 -11.40 -7.00
CA GLY A 212 16.09 -12.79 -7.08
C GLY A 212 16.89 -13.83 -6.31
N SER A 213 18.13 -13.52 -5.88
CA SER A 213 19.01 -14.52 -5.29
C SER A 213 18.80 -14.69 -3.79
N THR A 214 18.62 -15.92 -3.36
CA THR A 214 18.57 -16.29 -1.93
C THR A 214 19.87 -15.95 -1.21
N GLU A 215 21.03 -16.12 -1.88
CA GLU A 215 22.33 -15.75 -1.33
C GLU A 215 22.45 -14.22 -1.08
N ALA A 216 21.87 -13.40 -1.95
CA ALA A 216 21.85 -11.95 -1.75
C ALA A 216 20.99 -11.59 -0.52
N LYS A 217 19.82 -12.22 -0.36
CA LYS A 217 18.97 -12.02 0.83
C LYS A 217 19.65 -12.47 2.10
N GLN A 218 20.33 -13.62 2.08
CA GLN A 218 21.11 -14.10 3.23
C GLN A 218 22.26 -13.13 3.58
N ALA A 219 22.97 -12.62 2.57
CA ALA A 219 24.06 -11.68 2.80
C ALA A 219 23.55 -10.35 3.42
N ILE A 220 22.33 -9.93 3.11
CA ILE A 220 21.70 -8.76 3.75
C ILE A 220 21.33 -9.08 5.21
N ALA A 221 20.73 -10.24 5.45
CA ALA A 221 20.31 -10.66 6.79
C ALA A 221 21.51 -10.85 7.73
N ASP A 222 22.63 -11.33 7.22
CA ASP A 222 23.86 -11.56 7.97
C ASP A 222 24.68 -10.28 8.26
N GLN A 223 24.26 -9.12 7.74
CA GLN A 223 25.02 -7.90 7.94
C GLN A 223 24.98 -7.45 9.41
N GLU A 224 26.17 -7.23 9.95
CA GLU A 224 26.34 -6.61 11.26
C GLU A 224 26.06 -5.10 11.20
N TRP A 225 25.77 -4.51 12.34
CA TRP A 225 25.66 -3.07 12.48
C TRP A 225 26.89 -2.34 11.89
N VAL A 226 26.66 -1.32 11.08
CA VAL A 226 27.73 -0.48 10.57
C VAL A 226 28.34 0.27 11.76
N GLN A 227 29.63 -0.01 12.04
CA GLN A 227 30.31 0.54 13.20
C GLN A 227 30.24 2.07 13.22
N GLY A 228 29.77 2.62 14.33
CA GLY A 228 29.65 4.06 14.54
C GLY A 228 28.35 4.69 14.01
N THR A 229 27.41 3.88 13.55
CA THR A 229 26.06 4.31 13.16
C THR A 229 25.00 3.51 13.91
N SER A 230 23.78 4.03 13.99
CA SER A 230 22.59 3.28 14.46
C SER A 230 21.95 2.48 13.31
N TYR A 231 22.59 2.42 12.16
CA TYR A 231 22.03 1.78 10.98
C TYR A 231 22.39 0.30 10.93
N LYS A 232 21.38 -0.54 11.01
CA LYS A 232 21.43 -1.96 10.63
C LYS A 232 20.66 -2.09 9.32
N PRO A 233 21.28 -2.61 8.25
CA PRO A 233 20.51 -2.91 7.05
C PRO A 233 19.42 -3.92 7.42
N ALA A 234 18.20 -3.47 7.42
CA ALA A 234 17.07 -4.31 7.75
C ALA A 234 16.27 -4.59 6.48
N MET A 235 15.76 -5.82 6.39
CA MET A 235 14.76 -6.19 5.40
C MET A 235 13.38 -6.00 6.05
N ASN A 236 13.09 -4.78 6.56
CA ASN A 236 11.92 -4.55 7.41
C ASN A 236 10.62 -4.95 6.74
N ASP A 237 10.42 -4.47 5.54
CA ASP A 237 9.21 -4.57 4.73
C ASP A 237 9.45 -5.31 3.41
N THR A 238 10.64 -5.88 3.24
CA THR A 238 11.10 -6.44 1.97
C THR A 238 10.72 -7.90 1.81
N PHE A 239 9.49 -8.16 1.45
CA PHE A 239 9.06 -9.51 1.12
C PHE A 239 9.67 -9.99 -0.21
N PRO A 240 9.86 -11.32 -0.37
CA PRO A 240 10.38 -11.89 -1.60
C PRO A 240 9.47 -11.61 -2.80
N VAL A 241 10.10 -11.33 -3.95
CA VAL A 241 9.42 -11.18 -5.26
C VAL A 241 9.59 -12.42 -6.15
N VAL A 242 10.07 -13.50 -5.57
CA VAL A 242 10.22 -14.81 -6.21
C VAL A 242 9.06 -15.72 -5.84
N THR A 243 8.89 -16.82 -6.52
CA THR A 243 7.80 -17.78 -6.30
C THR A 243 8.32 -19.18 -6.00
N GLY A 244 7.44 -20.07 -5.55
CA GLY A 244 7.77 -21.47 -5.25
C GLY A 244 8.73 -21.61 -4.08
N ASP A 245 9.62 -22.64 -4.14
CA ASP A 245 10.54 -22.97 -3.05
C ASP A 245 11.48 -21.80 -2.68
N ALA A 246 11.86 -20.98 -3.66
CA ALA A 246 12.69 -19.81 -3.41
C ALA A 246 11.99 -18.75 -2.55
N TYR A 247 10.67 -18.62 -2.66
CA TYR A 247 9.89 -17.75 -1.79
C TYR A 247 9.99 -18.22 -0.33
N ASP A 248 9.76 -19.51 -0.09
CA ASP A 248 9.79 -20.08 1.26
C ASP A 248 11.18 -19.98 1.89
N GLU A 249 12.25 -20.24 1.12
CA GLU A 249 13.63 -20.04 1.57
C GLU A 249 13.92 -18.58 1.94
N GLN A 250 13.48 -17.63 1.13
CA GLN A 250 13.69 -16.20 1.40
C GLN A 250 12.83 -15.68 2.57
N MET A 251 11.63 -16.21 2.76
CA MET A 251 10.82 -15.93 3.96
C MET A 251 11.45 -16.51 5.22
N ASP A 252 12.05 -17.70 5.18
CA ASP A 252 12.79 -18.24 6.31
C ASP A 252 14.00 -17.37 6.69
N ILE A 253 14.68 -16.79 5.70
CA ILE A 253 15.75 -15.79 5.93
C ILE A 253 15.16 -14.54 6.58
N TRP A 254 14.03 -14.04 6.11
CA TRP A 254 13.34 -12.88 6.69
C TRP A 254 13.00 -13.12 8.17
N TYR A 255 12.45 -14.30 8.50
CA TYR A 255 12.15 -14.70 9.89
C TYR A 255 13.41 -15.01 10.72
N SER A 256 14.58 -15.16 10.12
CA SER A 256 15.84 -15.39 10.86
C SER A 256 16.41 -14.09 11.47
N ILE A 257 15.92 -12.94 11.05
CA ILE A 257 16.31 -11.63 11.59
C ILE A 257 15.66 -11.48 12.97
N ASP A 258 16.44 -11.13 13.98
CA ASP A 258 15.99 -11.07 15.38
C ASP A 258 14.67 -10.27 15.57
N SER A 259 14.55 -9.13 14.87
CA SER A 259 13.36 -8.28 14.94
C SER A 259 12.13 -8.84 14.21
N HIS A 260 12.30 -9.88 13.38
CA HIS A 260 11.21 -10.50 12.63
C HIS A 260 10.82 -11.88 13.17
N ALA A 261 11.68 -12.47 13.98
CA ALA A 261 11.51 -13.85 14.46
C ALA A 261 10.19 -14.07 15.21
N VAL A 262 9.70 -13.06 15.89
CA VAL A 262 8.45 -13.09 16.66
C VAL A 262 7.23 -13.32 15.76
N TYR A 263 7.25 -12.83 14.53
CA TYR A 263 6.14 -12.93 13.57
C TYR A 263 6.01 -14.33 12.92
N LYS A 264 6.94 -15.23 13.19
CA LYS A 264 6.82 -16.65 12.80
C LYS A 264 5.82 -17.43 13.67
N ASP A 265 5.43 -16.89 14.81
CA ASP A 265 4.45 -17.49 15.72
C ASP A 265 3.02 -17.22 15.19
N THR A 266 2.49 -18.19 14.44
CA THR A 266 1.15 -18.09 13.82
C THR A 266 -0.01 -18.18 14.81
N GLU A 267 0.23 -18.64 16.04
CA GLU A 267 -0.79 -18.61 17.10
C GLU A 267 -0.90 -17.20 17.69
N LYS A 268 0.21 -16.49 17.72
CA LYS A 268 0.28 -15.10 18.21
C LYS A 268 -0.10 -14.08 17.16
N PHE A 269 0.30 -14.30 15.91
CA PHE A 269 0.07 -13.44 14.75
C PHE A 269 -0.69 -14.17 13.64
N PRO A 270 -1.92 -14.64 13.91
CA PRO A 270 -2.68 -15.37 12.92
C PRO A 270 -3.06 -14.50 11.72
N GLY A 271 -3.30 -13.20 11.92
CA GLY A 271 -3.60 -12.25 10.84
C GLY A 271 -2.40 -12.03 9.93
N PHE A 272 -1.20 -11.83 10.49
CA PHE A 272 0.02 -11.73 9.69
C PHE A 272 0.31 -13.02 8.90
N ALA A 273 0.06 -14.20 9.49
CA ALA A 273 0.19 -15.46 8.79
C ALA A 273 -0.77 -15.54 7.59
N GLU A 274 -1.98 -15.05 7.74
CA GLU A 274 -2.97 -14.97 6.66
C GLU A 274 -2.54 -13.99 5.56
N VAL A 275 -2.03 -12.81 5.92
CA VAL A 275 -1.44 -11.85 4.97
C VAL A 275 -0.34 -12.50 4.14
N VAL A 276 0.58 -13.23 4.77
CA VAL A 276 1.66 -13.96 4.08
C VAL A 276 1.09 -15.04 3.15
N ARG A 277 0.06 -15.76 3.58
CA ARG A 277 -0.60 -16.79 2.77
C ARG A 277 -1.25 -16.20 1.52
N LEU A 278 -2.06 -15.14 1.69
CA LEU A 278 -2.74 -14.46 0.59
C LEU A 278 -1.75 -13.88 -0.41
N TYR A 279 -0.69 -13.25 0.08
CA TYR A 279 0.39 -12.74 -0.76
C TYR A 279 1.05 -13.85 -1.58
N LYS A 280 1.40 -14.97 -0.95
CA LYS A 280 2.01 -16.14 -1.62
C LYS A 280 1.10 -16.74 -2.68
N GLU A 281 -0.21 -16.74 -2.45
CA GLU A 281 -1.22 -17.27 -3.39
C GLU A 281 -1.60 -16.28 -4.50
N GLY A 282 -1.06 -15.05 -4.45
CA GLY A 282 -1.35 -14.02 -5.43
C GLY A 282 -2.74 -13.38 -5.27
N GLN A 283 -3.36 -13.55 -4.11
CA GLN A 283 -4.59 -12.82 -3.75
C GLN A 283 -4.23 -11.41 -3.29
N THR A 284 -3.71 -10.66 -4.23
CA THR A 284 -3.15 -9.34 -4.01
C THR A 284 -3.89 -8.30 -4.82
N TRP A 285 -3.84 -7.08 -4.30
CA TRP A 285 -4.33 -5.90 -4.95
C TRP A 285 -3.16 -4.91 -5.10
N ASP A 286 -2.82 -4.57 -6.35
CA ASP A 286 -1.66 -3.73 -6.64
C ASP A 286 -2.00 -2.25 -6.64
N TYR A 287 -1.07 -1.43 -6.16
CA TYR A 287 -1.16 0.01 -6.30
C TYR A 287 -0.87 0.42 -7.74
N SER A 288 -1.86 1.00 -8.40
CA SER A 288 -1.81 1.39 -9.80
C SER A 288 -0.78 2.46 -10.14
N ASP A 289 -0.36 3.27 -9.17
CA ASP A 289 0.59 4.36 -9.34
C ASP A 289 2.01 3.92 -9.73
N LYS A 290 2.35 2.64 -9.54
CA LYS A 290 3.68 2.09 -9.88
C LYS A 290 3.69 1.11 -11.05
N THR A 291 2.55 0.54 -11.40
CA THR A 291 2.50 -0.60 -12.32
C THR A 291 1.69 -0.35 -13.58
N THR A 292 0.94 0.74 -13.67
CA THR A 292 0.04 1.05 -14.78
C THR A 292 0.30 2.44 -15.36
N PRO A 293 -0.09 2.69 -16.61
CA PRO A 293 -0.03 4.03 -17.21
C PRO A 293 -1.15 4.92 -16.65
N VAL A 294 -1.06 5.25 -15.37
CA VAL A 294 -2.09 6.01 -14.65
C VAL A 294 -1.97 7.53 -14.83
N SER A 295 -1.02 8.00 -15.62
CA SER A 295 -0.86 9.43 -15.89
C SER A 295 -0.73 9.75 -17.36
N ILE A 296 -1.39 10.80 -17.77
CA ILE A 296 -1.25 11.42 -19.10
C ILE A 296 -0.34 12.64 -19.02
N THR A 297 0.42 12.91 -20.09
CA THR A 297 1.16 14.19 -20.24
C THR A 297 0.43 15.07 -21.22
N GLU A 298 -0.15 16.15 -20.72
CA GLU A 298 -0.83 17.14 -21.51
C GLU A 298 -0.16 18.52 -21.31
N ASN A 299 0.15 19.22 -22.40
CA ASN A 299 0.83 20.53 -22.37
C ASN A 299 2.17 20.53 -21.57
N GLY A 300 2.83 19.37 -21.43
CA GLY A 300 4.07 19.21 -20.68
C GLY A 300 3.90 18.98 -19.18
N GLU A 301 2.68 18.89 -18.70
CA GLU A 301 2.35 18.58 -17.31
C GLU A 301 1.81 17.14 -17.23
N LYS A 302 2.18 16.42 -16.16
CA LYS A 302 1.61 15.11 -15.84
C LYS A 302 0.35 15.30 -15.01
N GLN A 303 -0.70 14.58 -15.39
CA GLN A 303 -1.94 14.49 -14.65
C GLN A 303 -2.31 13.01 -14.47
N SER A 304 -2.80 12.63 -13.29
CA SER A 304 -3.33 11.29 -13.06
C SER A 304 -4.53 11.01 -13.97
N CYS A 305 -4.58 9.81 -14.54
CA CYS A 305 -5.78 9.36 -15.25
C CYS A 305 -6.95 9.09 -14.31
N LEU A 306 -6.68 8.95 -13.00
CA LEU A 306 -7.68 8.82 -11.94
C LEU A 306 -7.98 10.16 -11.25
N TYR A 307 -7.59 11.27 -11.84
CA TYR A 307 -7.67 12.60 -11.23
C TYR A 307 -9.04 12.90 -10.61
N GLU A 308 -10.12 12.60 -11.30
CA GLU A 308 -11.48 12.88 -10.81
C GLU A 308 -11.82 12.01 -9.58
N TRP A 309 -11.34 10.77 -9.55
CA TRP A 309 -11.48 9.87 -8.40
C TRP A 309 -10.62 10.31 -7.23
N GLU A 310 -9.35 10.61 -7.47
CA GLU A 310 -8.41 11.06 -6.46
C GLU A 310 -8.83 12.43 -5.89
N ASN A 311 -9.25 13.36 -6.77
CA ASN A 311 -9.63 14.72 -6.38
C ASN A 311 -10.88 14.79 -5.50
N MET A 312 -11.79 13.82 -5.58
CA MET A 312 -12.94 13.81 -4.67
C MET A 312 -12.55 13.51 -3.22
N TRP A 313 -11.36 12.95 -3.01
CA TRP A 313 -10.77 12.64 -1.72
C TRP A 313 -9.69 13.66 -1.28
N ASP A 314 -9.34 14.63 -2.13
CA ASP A 314 -8.35 15.67 -1.83
C ASP A 314 -8.83 16.61 -0.72
N GLU A 315 -7.89 17.28 -0.05
CA GLU A 315 -8.09 18.16 1.11
C GLU A 315 -9.19 19.21 0.89
N ASN A 316 -9.27 19.80 -0.30
CA ASN A 316 -10.34 20.74 -0.64
C ASN A 316 -11.72 20.10 -0.85
N VAL A 317 -11.75 18.78 -0.93
CA VAL A 317 -12.92 17.93 -1.11
C VAL A 317 -13.01 16.90 0.01
N ALA A 318 -11.89 16.44 0.58
CA ALA A 318 -11.79 15.47 1.68
C ALA A 318 -12.46 15.97 2.96
N GLY A 319 -12.34 17.23 3.30
CA GLY A 319 -13.14 17.83 4.37
C GLY A 319 -14.64 17.73 4.13
N ALA A 320 -15.08 17.65 2.88
CA ALA A 320 -16.49 17.52 2.54
C ALA A 320 -17.02 16.10 2.80
N TRP A 321 -16.25 15.02 2.58
CA TRP A 321 -16.72 13.65 2.83
C TRP A 321 -16.99 13.37 4.31
N GLN A 322 -16.30 14.09 5.22
CA GLN A 322 -16.52 14.02 6.67
C GLN A 322 -17.64 14.93 7.16
N THR A 323 -17.97 15.99 6.42
CA THR A 323 -18.81 17.07 6.95
C THR A 323 -20.05 17.40 6.10
N ASP A 324 -20.07 17.02 4.83
CA ASP A 324 -21.22 17.26 3.94
C ASP A 324 -22.16 16.04 3.93
N PRO A 325 -23.36 16.15 4.52
CA PRO A 325 -24.31 15.03 4.55
C PRO A 325 -24.81 14.60 3.16
N ASP A 326 -24.68 15.45 2.16
CA ASP A 326 -25.12 15.19 0.78
C ASP A 326 -23.94 14.70 -0.11
N TRP A 327 -22.74 14.53 0.47
CA TRP A 327 -21.51 14.19 -0.29
C TRP A 327 -21.66 12.92 -1.12
N VAL A 328 -22.20 11.84 -0.54
CA VAL A 328 -22.38 10.56 -1.24
C VAL A 328 -23.29 10.70 -2.46
N ASP A 329 -24.40 11.40 -2.33
CA ASP A 329 -25.35 11.62 -3.44
C ASP A 329 -24.71 12.52 -4.51
N ASN A 330 -23.98 13.56 -4.10
CA ASN A 330 -23.23 14.43 -4.99
C ASN A 330 -22.17 13.64 -5.80
N VAL A 331 -21.39 12.77 -5.15
CA VAL A 331 -20.41 11.89 -5.81
C VAL A 331 -21.11 10.94 -6.77
N LYS A 332 -22.10 10.18 -6.31
CA LYS A 332 -22.84 9.23 -7.15
C LYS A 332 -23.43 9.86 -8.41
N SER A 333 -23.86 11.11 -8.34
CA SER A 333 -24.38 11.84 -9.49
C SER A 333 -23.34 12.15 -10.58
N ARG A 334 -22.04 12.13 -10.25
CA ARG A 334 -20.92 12.46 -11.12
C ARG A 334 -20.17 11.25 -11.66
N LEU A 335 -20.33 10.08 -11.04
CA LEU A 335 -19.54 8.88 -11.36
C LEU A 335 -19.57 8.51 -12.86
N ALA A 336 -20.68 8.71 -13.54
CA ALA A 336 -20.80 8.38 -14.97
C ALA A 336 -19.93 9.29 -15.85
N ASP A 337 -19.90 10.58 -15.54
CA ASP A 337 -19.10 11.57 -16.28
C ASP A 337 -17.62 11.36 -15.97
N TRP A 338 -17.27 11.17 -14.70
CA TRP A 338 -15.89 10.88 -14.27
C TRP A 338 -15.37 9.58 -14.87
N ASN A 339 -16.17 8.52 -14.86
CA ASN A 339 -15.81 7.24 -15.50
C ASN A 339 -15.45 7.42 -16.97
N THR A 340 -16.20 8.26 -17.67
CA THR A 340 -15.97 8.55 -19.08
C THR A 340 -14.68 9.36 -19.28
N ALA A 341 -14.43 10.37 -18.44
CA ALA A 341 -13.23 11.20 -18.49
C ALA A 341 -11.97 10.36 -18.20
N MET A 342 -11.98 9.61 -17.10
CA MET A 342 -10.85 8.79 -16.69
C MET A 342 -10.49 7.71 -17.71
N ASN A 343 -11.47 7.03 -18.31
CA ASN A 343 -11.20 6.03 -19.35
C ASN A 343 -10.59 6.65 -20.61
N LYS A 344 -11.02 7.86 -20.98
CA LYS A 344 -10.42 8.59 -22.10
C LYS A 344 -8.95 8.94 -21.82
N ASP A 345 -8.66 9.38 -20.60
CA ASP A 345 -7.29 9.75 -20.22
C ASP A 345 -6.40 8.51 -20.08
N LEU A 346 -6.94 7.39 -19.59
CA LEU A 346 -6.25 6.12 -19.52
C LEU A 346 -5.91 5.56 -20.91
N GLU A 347 -6.85 5.66 -21.86
CA GLU A 347 -6.59 5.31 -23.28
C GLU A 347 -5.45 6.17 -23.86
N ALA A 348 -5.50 7.50 -23.63
CA ALA A 348 -4.46 8.41 -24.09
C ALA A 348 -3.09 8.13 -23.45
N ALA A 349 -3.05 7.86 -22.15
CA ALA A 349 -1.82 7.48 -21.44
C ALA A 349 -1.23 6.18 -21.96
N THR A 350 -2.08 5.19 -22.22
CA THR A 350 -1.68 3.90 -22.80
C THR A 350 -1.05 4.08 -24.18
N GLU A 351 -1.65 4.91 -25.04
CA GLU A 351 -1.08 5.22 -26.35
C GLU A 351 0.25 6.00 -26.24
N GLN A 352 0.37 6.96 -25.33
CA GLN A 352 1.63 7.66 -25.06
C GLN A 352 2.73 6.67 -24.60
N LEU A 353 2.39 5.72 -23.74
CA LEU A 353 3.32 4.68 -23.31
C LEU A 353 3.76 3.80 -24.50
N LYS A 354 2.83 3.31 -25.31
CA LYS A 354 3.13 2.51 -26.50
C LYS A 354 4.05 3.25 -27.48
N GLU A 355 3.77 4.51 -27.76
CA GLU A 355 4.63 5.33 -28.63
C GLU A 355 6.03 5.50 -28.03
N SER A 356 6.14 5.73 -26.72
CA SER A 356 7.43 5.80 -26.03
C SER A 356 8.20 4.47 -26.11
N LEU A 357 7.53 3.35 -25.92
CA LEU A 357 8.15 2.01 -26.04
C LEU A 357 8.64 1.74 -27.47
N LYS A 358 7.88 2.13 -28.50
CA LYS A 358 8.31 2.03 -29.90
C LYS A 358 9.52 2.93 -30.17
N GLU A 359 9.45 4.18 -29.72
CA GLU A 359 10.46 5.18 -30.02
C GLU A 359 11.79 4.89 -29.33
N TYR A 360 11.78 4.51 -28.05
CA TYR A 360 12.99 4.38 -27.24
C TYR A 360 13.49 2.93 -27.12
N TYR A 361 12.61 1.94 -27.20
CA TYR A 361 12.95 0.54 -26.94
C TYR A 361 12.77 -0.37 -28.15
N GLY A 362 12.30 0.16 -29.29
CA GLY A 362 12.17 -0.58 -30.54
C GLY A 362 11.03 -1.61 -30.55
N PHE A 363 10.04 -1.44 -29.69
CA PHE A 363 8.81 -2.22 -29.73
C PHE A 363 8.06 -1.96 -31.04
N THR A 364 7.25 -2.92 -31.43
CA THR A 364 6.41 -2.85 -32.65
C THR A 364 4.95 -3.09 -32.25
N ASP A 365 4.00 -2.78 -33.15
CA ASP A 365 2.59 -3.07 -32.93
C ASP A 365 2.29 -4.56 -32.64
N ALA A 366 3.21 -5.46 -33.02
CA ALA A 366 3.07 -6.87 -32.74
C ALA A 366 3.33 -7.23 -31.27
N ASP A 367 4.05 -6.38 -30.56
CA ASP A 367 4.42 -6.60 -29.15
C ASP A 367 3.31 -6.16 -28.17
N PHE A 368 2.30 -5.42 -28.67
CA PHE A 368 1.16 -4.92 -27.86
C PHE A 368 -0.14 -5.70 -28.11
N LYS A 369 -0.06 -7.02 -28.34
CA LYS A 369 -1.24 -7.86 -28.61
C LYS A 369 -1.68 -8.63 -27.37
#